data_a0160d23546afe2b9db426bee6fce3e4
#
_entry.id   a0160d23546afe2b9db426bee6fce3e4
#
_cell.length_a   1.000
_cell.length_b   1.000
_cell.length_c   1.000
_cell.angle_alpha   90.00
_cell.angle_beta   90.00
_cell.angle_gamma   90.00
#
_symmetry.space_group_name_H-M   'P 1'
#
loop_
_entity.id
_entity.type
_entity.pdbx_description
1 polymer ?
#
loop_
_entity_poly.entity_id
_entity_poly.type
_entity_poly.pdbx_seq_one_letter_code
_entity_poly.pdbx_strand_id
1 'polypeptide(L)'
;MNLKTIIAISFFIALSLHSYAQLTTNETVLSEIRNEGFKKSEAMDMLSQLTDIYGQRLTGSRAYFKAAKWMSDEMKNSGLQNVHFENYCDNCRGWDVKTFKVEMVTPNYMSISAYPLAMSKSTNGVVSGEVISIESFADMSQVRQDFSGKLKGKVVLLGVEPQKKSLLDTLEFRYSEQQLKQMESKLTAEVKTTPLPELFEEWKTEDKADEDFLKFVEAEGALAVLTTQPMYLGVLHPQGTYYYRDTDLKPLPYFTIMPEHFGRLYRMTKLNTPPTIRLNLQTEFYSEPENNVNIIGEISGTDAKLKSESILLGAHFDSWHSGAGATDNGVNCVTLVEALRILKAIDYKPKRTIKIGLWGGEEQAFLGSTAYAKKHFGDLDKKPNSESKKITAYFNLDNGAGAVRGVYLQNNELARPVFKKIFEPISCISSGAITIENTLSTDHETFDYYNIPSFQFIQDELAYGTVTHHSYLDFLEYVNENDLKKNAVILAWTIYALDNMEHGIPRKHN
;
A
#
# COMPACT_ATOMS: atom_id res chain seq x y z
N MET A 1 -14.43 -62.19 -20.31
CA MET A 1 -14.40 -60.73 -20.15
C MET A 1 -13.76 -60.17 -21.42
N ASN A 2 -14.45 -59.27 -22.14
CA ASN A 2 -13.98 -58.76 -23.42
C ASN A 2 -12.77 -57.84 -23.26
N LEU A 3 -11.80 -57.85 -24.13
CA LEU A 3 -10.58 -57.05 -24.10
C LEU A 3 -10.87 -55.55 -23.89
N LYS A 4 -12.00 -55.03 -24.46
CA LYS A 4 -12.50 -53.66 -24.25
C LYS A 4 -12.89 -53.38 -22.80
N THR A 5 -13.44 -54.37 -22.07
CA THR A 5 -13.83 -54.23 -20.65
C THR A 5 -12.58 -54.24 -19.77
N ILE A 6 -11.54 -54.99 -20.11
CA ILE A 6 -10.27 -55.01 -19.36
C ILE A 6 -9.55 -53.69 -19.54
N ILE A 7 -9.52 -53.09 -20.74
CA ILE A 7 -8.89 -51.80 -21.03
C ILE A 7 -9.64 -50.65 -20.29
N ALA A 8 -10.98 -50.70 -20.30
CA ALA A 8 -11.79 -49.69 -19.56
C ALA A 8 -11.55 -49.72 -18.04
N ILE A 9 -11.49 -50.91 -17.43
CA ILE A 9 -11.23 -51.08 -16.00
C ILE A 9 -9.80 -50.65 -15.66
N SER A 10 -8.80 -50.99 -16.51
CA SER A 10 -7.40 -50.57 -16.32
C SER A 10 -7.25 -49.04 -16.42
N PHE A 11 -8.01 -48.40 -17.32
CA PHE A 11 -8.01 -46.95 -17.45
C PHE A 11 -8.69 -46.25 -16.26
N PHE A 12 -9.76 -46.79 -15.73
CA PHE A 12 -10.45 -46.30 -14.52
C PHE A 12 -9.59 -46.48 -13.26
N ILE A 13 -8.89 -47.59 -13.10
CA ILE A 13 -7.96 -47.84 -11.98
C ILE A 13 -6.74 -46.90 -12.07
N ALA A 14 -6.19 -46.69 -13.28
CA ALA A 14 -5.09 -45.75 -13.49
C ALA A 14 -5.48 -44.30 -13.18
N LEU A 15 -6.69 -43.86 -13.57
CA LEU A 15 -7.24 -42.54 -13.24
C LEU A 15 -7.48 -42.36 -11.73
N SER A 16 -8.03 -43.40 -11.05
CA SER A 16 -8.24 -43.37 -9.61
C SER A 16 -6.93 -43.37 -8.82
N LEU A 17 -5.92 -44.07 -9.25
CA LEU A 17 -4.58 -44.08 -8.65
C LEU A 17 -3.86 -42.74 -8.85
N HIS A 18 -4.00 -42.13 -10.05
CA HIS A 18 -3.44 -40.78 -10.29
C HIS A 18 -4.11 -39.73 -9.42
N SER A 19 -5.44 -39.72 -9.31
CA SER A 19 -6.17 -38.80 -8.46
C SER A 19 -5.83 -38.97 -6.98
N TYR A 20 -5.70 -40.21 -6.50
CA TYR A 20 -5.30 -40.52 -5.15
C TYR A 20 -3.85 -40.09 -4.84
N ALA A 21 -2.91 -40.36 -5.76
CA ALA A 21 -1.53 -39.93 -5.61
C ALA A 21 -1.38 -38.39 -5.61
N GLN A 22 -2.16 -37.70 -6.43
CA GLN A 22 -2.14 -36.24 -6.47
C GLN A 22 -2.76 -35.59 -5.21
N LEU A 23 -3.82 -36.17 -4.67
CA LEU A 23 -4.43 -35.77 -3.39
C LEU A 23 -3.43 -35.93 -2.23
N THR A 24 -2.79 -37.09 -2.12
CA THR A 24 -1.80 -37.34 -1.05
C THR A 24 -0.57 -36.45 -1.18
N THR A 25 -0.13 -36.13 -2.39
CA THR A 25 1.00 -35.21 -2.62
C THR A 25 0.64 -33.79 -2.18
N ASN A 26 -0.56 -33.31 -2.51
CA ASN A 26 -1.00 -31.97 -2.13
C ASN A 26 -1.15 -31.83 -0.61
N GLU A 27 -1.67 -32.82 0.08
CA GLU A 27 -1.80 -32.83 1.56
C GLU A 27 -0.41 -32.80 2.24
N THR A 28 0.55 -33.54 1.71
CA THR A 28 1.93 -33.54 2.23
C THR A 28 2.55 -32.17 2.08
N VAL A 29 2.49 -31.55 0.88
CA VAL A 29 3.05 -30.21 0.65
C VAL A 29 2.36 -29.15 1.49
N LEU A 30 1.04 -29.19 1.64
CA LEU A 30 0.31 -28.28 2.53
C LEU A 30 0.79 -28.42 3.98
N SER A 31 1.02 -29.65 4.45
CA SER A 31 1.55 -29.91 5.79
C SER A 31 2.96 -29.34 5.96
N GLU A 32 3.82 -29.47 4.94
CA GLU A 32 5.17 -28.89 4.95
C GLU A 32 5.14 -27.38 4.96
N ILE A 33 4.33 -26.74 4.09
CA ILE A 33 4.10 -25.28 4.08
C ILE A 33 3.64 -24.77 5.46
N ARG A 34 2.65 -25.47 6.07
CA ARG A 34 2.15 -25.10 7.41
C ARG A 34 3.21 -25.26 8.49
N ASN A 35 3.96 -26.35 8.46
CA ASN A 35 5.00 -26.60 9.44
C ASN A 35 6.11 -25.53 9.34
N GLU A 36 6.54 -25.21 8.12
CA GLU A 36 7.56 -24.19 7.88
C GLU A 36 7.06 -22.80 8.31
N GLY A 37 5.87 -22.39 7.83
CA GLY A 37 5.37 -21.03 8.07
C GLY A 37 4.89 -20.79 9.51
N PHE A 38 4.37 -21.79 10.23
CA PHE A 38 3.95 -21.57 11.63
C PHE A 38 5.04 -21.81 12.66
N LYS A 39 5.97 -22.73 12.42
CA LYS A 39 6.96 -23.11 13.43
C LYS A 39 8.35 -22.52 13.21
N LYS A 40 8.66 -22.11 11.99
CA LYS A 40 9.98 -21.62 11.61
C LYS A 40 9.92 -20.30 10.81
N SER A 41 8.85 -19.56 11.01
CA SER A 41 8.68 -18.26 10.37
C SER A 41 9.75 -17.28 10.84
N GLU A 42 10.32 -16.55 9.87
CA GLU A 42 11.26 -15.45 10.09
C GLU A 42 10.60 -14.08 9.88
N ALA A 43 9.28 -14.09 9.56
CA ALA A 43 8.56 -12.90 9.13
C ALA A 43 8.53 -11.79 10.19
N MET A 44 8.31 -12.11 11.47
CA MET A 44 8.22 -11.09 12.51
C MET A 44 9.58 -10.44 12.80
N ASP A 45 10.65 -11.23 12.78
CA ASP A 45 12.03 -10.71 12.95
C ASP A 45 12.41 -9.82 11.76
N MET A 46 12.05 -10.23 10.55
CA MET A 46 12.27 -9.43 9.33
C MET A 46 11.47 -8.11 9.39
N LEU A 47 10.20 -8.16 9.83
CA LEU A 47 9.39 -6.95 9.97
C LEU A 47 9.95 -6.00 11.04
N SER A 48 10.35 -6.52 12.21
CA SER A 48 10.99 -5.71 13.26
C SER A 48 12.26 -5.03 12.75
N GLN A 49 13.10 -5.73 11.99
CA GLN A 49 14.27 -5.10 11.39
C GLN A 49 13.86 -3.99 10.41
N LEU A 50 12.88 -4.22 9.55
CA LEU A 50 12.40 -3.24 8.59
C LEU A 50 11.87 -1.98 9.28
N THR A 51 11.07 -2.15 10.34
CA THR A 51 10.38 -1.04 11.01
C THR A 51 11.22 -0.35 12.08
N ASP A 52 11.95 -1.12 12.90
CA ASP A 52 12.65 -0.57 14.06
C ASP A 52 14.06 -0.07 13.73
N ILE A 53 14.70 -0.67 12.71
CA ILE A 53 16.07 -0.29 12.33
C ILE A 53 16.08 0.66 11.11
N TYR A 54 15.25 0.39 10.09
CA TYR A 54 15.18 1.22 8.87
C TYR A 54 14.08 2.28 8.97
N GLY A 55 12.96 1.99 9.64
CA GLY A 55 11.90 2.95 9.92
C GLY A 55 11.11 3.37 8.68
N GLN A 56 10.75 4.65 8.64
CA GLN A 56 9.98 5.22 7.55
C GLN A 56 10.71 5.13 6.20
N ARG A 57 9.93 4.89 5.15
CA ARG A 57 10.45 4.63 3.80
C ARG A 57 9.82 5.57 2.78
N LEU A 58 9.82 6.88 3.06
CA LEU A 58 9.26 7.86 2.13
C LEU A 58 9.92 7.73 0.76
N THR A 59 9.11 7.70 -0.27
CA THR A 59 9.52 7.65 -1.69
C THR A 59 10.68 8.59 -1.97
N GLY A 60 11.74 8.09 -2.62
CA GLY A 60 12.94 8.84 -2.98
C GLY A 60 13.86 9.19 -1.81
N SER A 61 13.51 8.84 -0.57
CA SER A 61 14.35 9.15 0.58
C SER A 61 15.59 8.23 0.67
N ARG A 62 16.64 8.73 1.34
CA ARG A 62 17.81 7.91 1.67
C ARG A 62 17.46 6.76 2.60
N ALA A 63 16.46 6.93 3.48
CA ALA A 63 15.95 5.88 4.34
C ALA A 63 15.30 4.76 3.53
N TYR A 64 14.46 5.11 2.54
CA TYR A 64 13.89 4.15 1.59
C TYR A 64 14.97 3.30 0.93
N PHE A 65 16.00 3.93 0.35
CA PHE A 65 17.04 3.20 -0.37
C PHE A 65 17.91 2.30 0.54
N LYS A 66 18.16 2.73 1.78
CA LYS A 66 18.84 1.87 2.77
C LYS A 66 18.02 0.63 3.09
N ALA A 67 16.73 0.81 3.33
CA ALA A 67 15.80 -0.30 3.55
C ALA A 67 15.71 -1.22 2.31
N ALA A 68 15.66 -0.63 1.11
CA ALA A 68 15.60 -1.39 -0.15
C ALA A 68 16.85 -2.27 -0.36
N LYS A 69 18.04 -1.75 -0.06
CA LYS A 69 19.28 -2.55 -0.11
C LYS A 69 19.23 -3.73 0.85
N TRP A 70 18.85 -3.49 2.09
CA TRP A 70 18.71 -4.54 3.08
C TRP A 70 17.67 -5.59 2.64
N MET A 71 16.47 -5.16 2.21
CA MET A 71 15.43 -6.07 1.74
C MET A 71 15.88 -6.88 0.52
N SER A 72 16.64 -6.28 -0.39
CA SER A 72 17.26 -7.00 -1.51
C SER A 72 18.19 -8.13 -1.05
N ASP A 73 18.93 -7.91 0.04
CA ASP A 73 19.80 -8.94 0.60
C ASP A 73 18.99 -10.01 1.36
N GLU A 74 17.93 -9.65 2.08
CA GLU A 74 16.99 -10.59 2.70
C GLU A 74 16.28 -11.48 1.66
N MET A 75 15.87 -10.91 0.51
CA MET A 75 15.32 -11.70 -0.59
C MET A 75 16.33 -12.73 -1.12
N LYS A 76 17.61 -12.36 -1.26
CA LYS A 76 18.68 -13.30 -1.66
C LYS A 76 18.90 -14.38 -0.61
N ASN A 77 18.96 -13.99 0.68
CA ASN A 77 19.11 -14.90 1.82
C ASN A 77 17.94 -15.90 1.87
N SER A 78 16.73 -15.47 1.54
CA SER A 78 15.54 -16.32 1.40
C SER A 78 15.57 -17.22 0.15
N GLY A 79 16.65 -17.17 -0.65
CA GLY A 79 16.89 -18.04 -1.79
C GLY A 79 16.27 -17.57 -3.11
N LEU A 80 15.85 -16.31 -3.21
CA LEU A 80 15.37 -15.72 -4.46
C LEU A 80 16.54 -15.46 -5.42
N GLN A 81 16.24 -15.58 -6.70
CA GLN A 81 17.18 -15.39 -7.80
C GLN A 81 16.89 -14.07 -8.51
N ASN A 82 17.84 -13.62 -9.33
CA ASN A 82 17.70 -12.40 -10.15
C ASN A 82 17.22 -11.17 -9.34
N VAL A 83 17.64 -11.06 -8.08
CA VAL A 83 17.28 -9.91 -7.23
C VAL A 83 18.02 -8.68 -7.71
N HIS A 84 17.26 -7.67 -8.16
CA HIS A 84 17.80 -6.43 -8.72
C HIS A 84 16.87 -5.25 -8.48
N PHE A 85 17.38 -4.05 -8.73
CA PHE A 85 16.61 -2.82 -8.69
C PHE A 85 16.16 -2.40 -10.07
N GLU A 86 14.94 -1.87 -10.18
CA GLU A 86 14.44 -1.18 -11.36
C GLU A 86 14.05 0.25 -10.98
N ASN A 87 14.73 1.24 -11.57
CA ASN A 87 14.41 2.65 -11.35
C ASN A 87 13.01 2.96 -11.91
N TYR A 88 12.20 3.71 -11.14
CA TYR A 88 10.85 4.11 -11.54
C TYR A 88 10.72 5.62 -11.81
N CYS A 89 11.69 6.43 -11.41
CA CYS A 89 11.62 7.88 -11.59
C CYS A 89 13.00 8.53 -11.60
N ASP A 90 13.39 9.11 -12.74
CA ASP A 90 14.70 9.75 -12.91
C ASP A 90 14.77 11.17 -12.32
N ASN A 91 13.63 11.84 -12.17
CA ASN A 91 13.54 13.22 -11.67
C ASN A 91 12.74 13.37 -10.37
N CYS A 92 12.53 12.29 -9.66
CA CYS A 92 11.94 12.36 -8.32
C CYS A 92 13.02 12.76 -7.31
N ARG A 93 12.66 13.73 -6.48
CA ARG A 93 13.53 14.24 -5.42
C ARG A 93 13.28 13.52 -4.11
N GLY A 94 14.33 13.42 -3.30
CA GLY A 94 14.23 13.01 -1.91
C GLY A 94 13.96 14.19 -0.99
N TRP A 95 13.39 13.87 0.17
CA TRP A 95 13.11 14.82 1.23
C TRP A 95 13.27 14.16 2.59
N ASP A 96 13.88 14.88 3.52
CA ASP A 96 14.03 14.45 4.91
C ASP A 96 13.62 15.58 5.85
N VAL A 97 12.86 15.26 6.89
CA VAL A 97 12.68 16.12 8.04
C VAL A 97 13.84 15.93 9.03
N LYS A 98 14.47 17.03 9.47
CA LYS A 98 15.56 16.99 10.45
C LYS A 98 15.08 17.30 11.85
N THR A 99 14.38 18.42 12.01
CA THR A 99 13.77 18.83 13.29
C THR A 99 12.55 19.69 13.03
N PHE A 100 11.58 19.62 13.94
CA PHE A 100 10.46 20.54 13.93
C PHE A 100 9.92 20.79 15.33
N LYS A 101 9.27 21.95 15.50
CA LYS A 101 8.57 22.33 16.73
C LYS A 101 7.46 23.30 16.40
N VAL A 102 6.29 23.12 17.01
CA VAL A 102 5.13 24.02 16.88
C VAL A 102 4.57 24.30 18.26
N GLU A 103 4.39 25.59 18.60
CA GLU A 103 3.94 26.03 19.92
C GLU A 103 2.96 27.21 19.77
N MET A 104 1.90 27.22 20.54
CA MET A 104 1.14 28.45 20.82
C MET A 104 1.83 29.22 21.94
N VAL A 105 2.15 30.49 21.73
CA VAL A 105 2.86 31.33 22.72
C VAL A 105 1.95 32.39 23.38
N THR A 106 0.90 32.77 22.69
CA THR A 106 -0.15 33.66 23.25
C THR A 106 -1.53 33.11 22.91
N PRO A 107 -2.55 33.37 23.74
CA PRO A 107 -2.54 34.06 25.06
C PRO A 107 -1.94 33.21 26.18
N ASN A 108 -1.84 31.89 25.99
CA ASN A 108 -1.26 30.95 26.94
C ASN A 108 -0.32 30.00 26.19
N TYR A 109 0.78 29.59 26.83
CA TYR A 109 1.67 28.61 26.26
C TYR A 109 0.99 27.25 26.12
N MET A 110 1.17 26.61 24.95
CA MET A 110 0.76 25.24 24.69
C MET A 110 1.69 24.62 23.61
N SER A 111 2.27 23.45 23.90
CA SER A 111 2.89 22.65 22.85
C SER A 111 1.81 22.13 21.90
N ILE A 112 1.99 22.29 20.60
CA ILE A 112 1.07 21.80 19.59
C ILE A 112 1.56 20.44 19.12
N SER A 113 0.72 19.42 19.23
CA SER A 113 0.96 18.13 18.58
C SER A 113 0.79 18.32 17.07
N ALA A 114 1.87 18.26 16.35
CA ALA A 114 1.96 18.54 14.92
C ALA A 114 2.96 17.63 14.24
N TYR A 115 2.79 17.44 12.93
CA TYR A 115 3.79 16.82 12.07
C TYR A 115 3.84 17.57 10.74
N PRO A 116 5.04 17.84 10.16
CA PRO A 116 5.11 18.47 8.85
C PRO A 116 4.58 17.53 7.77
N LEU A 117 3.89 18.04 6.77
CA LEU A 117 3.56 17.30 5.57
C LEU A 117 4.82 17.08 4.74
N ALA A 118 4.91 15.93 4.07
CA ALA A 118 6.05 15.62 3.23
C ALA A 118 6.25 16.68 2.13
N MET A 119 7.49 16.88 1.71
CA MET A 119 7.91 17.86 0.71
C MET A 119 7.77 19.34 1.13
N SER A 120 7.47 19.65 2.38
CA SER A 120 7.43 21.01 2.90
C SER A 120 8.82 21.65 3.00
N LYS A 121 8.94 22.96 2.70
CA LYS A 121 10.17 23.74 2.91
C LYS A 121 10.47 23.93 4.40
N SER A 122 11.75 24.16 4.69
CA SER A 122 12.18 24.67 6.00
C SER A 122 11.59 26.06 6.27
N THR A 123 11.44 26.36 7.56
CA THR A 123 11.30 27.76 8.01
C THR A 123 12.66 28.48 7.93
N ASN A 124 12.66 29.80 7.89
CA ASN A 124 13.88 30.61 7.95
C ASN A 124 14.26 30.83 9.44
N GLY A 125 14.71 29.77 10.11
CA GLY A 125 14.89 29.74 11.55
C GLY A 125 13.55 29.65 12.30
N VAL A 126 13.54 30.13 13.55
CA VAL A 126 12.31 30.22 14.34
C VAL A 126 11.47 31.38 13.85
N VAL A 127 10.22 31.14 13.48
CA VAL A 127 9.26 32.18 13.08
C VAL A 127 8.08 32.22 14.02
N SER A 128 7.43 33.39 14.14
CA SER A 128 6.22 33.56 14.96
C SER A 128 5.22 34.43 14.23
N GLY A 129 3.98 34.01 14.19
CA GLY A 129 2.89 34.71 13.55
C GLY A 129 1.56 34.49 14.22
N GLU A 130 0.70 35.49 14.13
CA GLU A 130 -0.69 35.39 14.53
C GLU A 130 -1.45 34.49 13.55
N VAL A 131 -2.39 33.70 14.07
CA VAL A 131 -3.19 32.77 13.27
C VAL A 131 -4.28 33.54 12.52
N ILE A 132 -4.46 33.24 11.25
CA ILE A 132 -5.60 33.64 10.43
C ILE A 132 -6.26 32.39 9.83
N SER A 133 -7.60 32.30 9.92
CA SER A 133 -8.34 31.13 9.45
C SER A 133 -8.81 31.31 8.01
N ILE A 134 -8.54 30.33 7.16
CA ILE A 134 -9.12 30.15 5.82
C ILE A 134 -9.86 28.79 5.83
N GLU A 135 -11.19 28.83 5.69
CA GLU A 135 -12.01 27.63 5.88
C GLU A 135 -11.96 26.66 4.70
N SER A 136 -11.80 27.19 3.48
CA SER A 136 -11.74 26.42 2.24
C SER A 136 -11.05 27.22 1.16
N PHE A 137 -10.45 26.53 0.20
CA PHE A 137 -9.91 27.09 -1.03
C PHE A 137 -10.61 26.58 -2.30
N ALA A 138 -11.78 25.96 -2.15
CA ALA A 138 -12.57 25.47 -3.30
C ALA A 138 -12.95 26.61 -4.27
N ASP A 139 -13.11 27.84 -3.77
CA ASP A 139 -13.26 29.05 -4.57
C ASP A 139 -12.05 29.99 -4.35
N MET A 140 -11.03 29.82 -5.17
CA MET A 140 -9.83 30.66 -5.13
C MET A 140 -10.08 32.13 -5.47
N SER A 141 -11.15 32.45 -6.20
CA SER A 141 -11.52 33.84 -6.49
C SER A 141 -11.98 34.54 -5.20
N GLN A 142 -12.81 33.88 -4.41
CA GLN A 142 -13.27 34.38 -3.11
C GLN A 142 -12.09 34.47 -2.12
N VAL A 143 -11.22 33.44 -2.07
CA VAL A 143 -10.03 33.47 -1.20
C VAL A 143 -9.13 34.68 -1.52
N ARG A 144 -8.86 34.96 -2.79
CA ARG A 144 -8.05 36.14 -3.19
C ARG A 144 -8.74 37.43 -2.81
N GLN A 145 -10.04 37.55 -3.00
CA GLN A 145 -10.79 38.75 -2.61
C GLN A 145 -10.73 39.00 -1.09
N ASP A 146 -10.86 37.96 -0.29
CA ASP A 146 -10.97 38.10 1.18
C ASP A 146 -9.61 38.25 1.85
N PHE A 147 -8.52 37.66 1.28
CA PHE A 147 -7.25 37.55 1.99
C PHE A 147 -6.07 38.26 1.34
N SER A 148 -6.19 38.85 0.14
CA SER A 148 -5.10 39.67 -0.44
C SER A 148 -4.67 40.80 0.47
N GLY A 149 -3.36 40.91 0.70
CA GLY A 149 -2.74 41.90 1.59
C GLY A 149 -2.88 41.60 3.09
N LYS A 150 -3.49 40.45 3.48
CA LYS A 150 -3.78 40.17 4.89
C LYS A 150 -2.91 39.03 5.48
N LEU A 151 -2.17 38.29 4.66
CA LEU A 151 -1.46 37.06 5.10
C LEU A 151 0.01 37.29 5.49
N LYS A 152 0.57 38.47 5.24
CA LYS A 152 1.97 38.77 5.55
C LYS A 152 2.29 38.55 7.02
N GLY A 153 3.22 37.64 7.31
CA GLY A 153 3.64 37.30 8.67
C GLY A 153 2.61 36.53 9.49
N LYS A 154 1.57 36.01 8.85
CA LYS A 154 0.55 35.19 9.51
C LYS A 154 0.85 33.69 9.37
N VAL A 155 0.27 32.91 10.26
CA VAL A 155 0.16 31.46 10.17
C VAL A 155 -1.27 31.14 9.74
N VAL A 156 -1.42 30.52 8.59
CA VAL A 156 -2.73 30.16 8.02
C VAL A 156 -3.24 28.88 8.71
N LEU A 157 -4.44 28.94 9.26
CA LEU A 157 -5.18 27.76 9.75
C LEU A 157 -6.20 27.38 8.68
N LEU A 158 -5.91 26.30 7.95
CA LEU A 158 -6.70 25.85 6.79
C LEU A 158 -7.69 24.77 7.19
N GLY A 159 -8.97 25.06 7.04
CA GLY A 159 -10.07 24.13 7.32
C GLY A 159 -11.08 24.69 8.31
N VAL A 160 -12.07 23.88 8.60
CA VAL A 160 -13.16 24.18 9.56
C VAL A 160 -12.95 23.43 10.87
N GLU A 161 -13.71 23.78 11.90
CA GLU A 161 -13.67 23.06 13.17
C GLU A 161 -13.97 21.57 12.98
N PRO A 162 -13.04 20.66 13.37
CA PRO A 162 -13.22 19.23 13.17
C PRO A 162 -14.39 18.69 14.00
N GLN A 163 -15.20 17.84 13.37
CA GLN A 163 -16.28 17.16 14.06
C GLN A 163 -15.72 16.05 14.96
N LYS A 164 -16.21 16.02 16.21
CA LYS A 164 -15.83 14.95 17.14
C LYS A 164 -16.39 13.62 16.66
N LYS A 165 -15.54 12.62 16.49
CA LYS A 165 -15.96 11.22 16.28
C LYS A 165 -16.47 10.61 17.58
N SER A 166 -17.36 9.63 17.46
CA SER A 166 -17.91 8.91 18.61
C SER A 166 -16.84 8.09 19.32
N LEU A 167 -16.79 8.18 20.65
CA LEU A 167 -15.95 7.29 21.46
C LEU A 167 -16.53 5.87 21.58
N LEU A 168 -17.72 5.65 21.03
CA LEU A 168 -18.38 4.33 20.99
C LEU A 168 -18.12 3.61 19.67
N ASP A 169 -17.47 4.27 18.69
CA ASP A 169 -17.09 3.62 17.45
C ASP A 169 -16.00 2.58 17.72
N THR A 170 -16.12 1.43 17.07
CA THR A 170 -15.11 0.36 17.16
C THR A 170 -13.86 0.80 16.40
N LEU A 171 -12.71 0.84 17.08
CA LEU A 171 -11.44 1.23 16.47
C LEU A 171 -10.72 0.05 15.80
N GLU A 172 -10.97 -1.15 16.27
CA GLU A 172 -10.36 -2.37 15.74
C GLU A 172 -11.45 -3.42 15.52
N PHE A 173 -11.48 -4.03 14.33
CA PHE A 173 -12.44 -5.09 14.06
C PHE A 173 -11.89 -6.15 13.09
N ARG A 174 -12.53 -7.33 13.18
CA ARG A 174 -12.35 -8.43 12.25
C ARG A 174 -13.67 -8.72 11.56
N TYR A 175 -13.62 -9.12 10.31
CA TYR A 175 -14.83 -9.54 9.60
C TYR A 175 -15.47 -10.75 10.28
N SER A 176 -16.75 -10.62 10.64
CA SER A 176 -17.57 -11.74 11.06
C SER A 176 -17.92 -12.64 9.87
N GLU A 177 -18.23 -13.89 10.13
CA GLU A 177 -18.70 -14.82 9.10
C GLU A 177 -19.96 -14.32 8.36
N GLN A 178 -20.80 -13.54 9.03
CA GLN A 178 -21.97 -12.93 8.41
C GLN A 178 -21.58 -11.85 7.39
N GLN A 179 -20.63 -10.98 7.73
CA GLN A 179 -20.12 -9.96 6.82
C GLN A 179 -19.44 -10.59 5.60
N LEU A 180 -18.61 -11.61 5.81
CA LEU A 180 -17.97 -12.32 4.70
C LEU A 180 -19.00 -12.97 3.76
N LYS A 181 -20.02 -13.65 4.30
CA LYS A 181 -21.11 -14.20 3.50
C LYS A 181 -21.90 -13.14 2.76
N GLN A 182 -22.09 -11.96 3.35
CA GLN A 182 -22.72 -10.82 2.68
C GLN A 182 -21.87 -10.35 1.49
N MET A 183 -20.54 -10.25 1.66
CA MET A 183 -19.62 -9.92 0.56
C MET A 183 -19.68 -10.97 -0.56
N GLU A 184 -19.69 -12.26 -0.22
CA GLU A 184 -19.79 -13.35 -1.19
C GLU A 184 -21.13 -13.39 -1.95
N SER A 185 -22.22 -12.91 -1.34
CA SER A 185 -23.55 -12.91 -1.94
C SER A 185 -23.75 -11.87 -3.04
N LYS A 186 -22.82 -10.95 -3.21
CA LYS A 186 -22.88 -9.94 -4.26
C LYS A 186 -22.76 -10.60 -5.64
N LEU A 187 -23.66 -10.20 -6.56
CA LEU A 187 -23.72 -10.73 -7.93
C LEU A 187 -22.99 -9.83 -8.94
N THR A 188 -22.78 -8.58 -8.57
CA THR A 188 -22.09 -7.56 -9.40
C THR A 188 -21.21 -6.71 -8.49
N ALA A 189 -20.11 -6.21 -9.03
CA ALA A 189 -19.28 -5.24 -8.32
C ALA A 189 -20.03 -3.89 -8.24
N GLU A 190 -20.20 -3.39 -7.01
CA GLU A 190 -20.82 -2.09 -6.73
C GLU A 190 -19.79 -0.96 -6.82
N VAL A 191 -18.58 -1.23 -6.34
CA VAL A 191 -17.45 -0.33 -6.46
C VAL A 191 -16.94 -0.37 -7.90
N LYS A 192 -16.92 0.79 -8.56
CA LYS A 192 -16.48 0.91 -9.96
C LYS A 192 -15.01 1.36 -9.99
N THR A 193 -14.25 0.79 -10.89
CA THR A 193 -12.90 1.22 -11.20
C THR A 193 -12.91 2.39 -12.19
N THR A 194 -12.07 3.39 -11.97
CA THR A 194 -11.75 4.42 -12.95
C THR A 194 -10.56 3.93 -13.78
N PRO A 195 -10.57 4.06 -15.12
CA PRO A 195 -9.39 3.72 -15.92
C PRO A 195 -8.15 4.51 -15.47
N LEU A 196 -7.02 3.84 -15.37
CA LEU A 196 -5.80 4.40 -14.79
C LEU A 196 -5.38 5.78 -15.36
N PRO A 197 -5.46 6.05 -16.69
CA PRO A 197 -5.16 7.37 -17.22
C PRO A 197 -6.13 8.46 -16.73
N GLU A 198 -7.42 8.13 -16.60
CA GLU A 198 -8.46 9.06 -16.10
C GLU A 198 -8.24 9.35 -14.62
N LEU A 199 -7.94 8.32 -13.83
CA LEU A 199 -7.62 8.46 -12.41
C LEU A 199 -6.41 9.38 -12.18
N PHE A 200 -5.36 9.25 -12.99
CA PHE A 200 -4.19 10.13 -12.91
C PHE A 200 -4.51 11.59 -13.29
N GLU A 201 -5.42 11.84 -14.21
CA GLU A 201 -5.86 13.21 -14.53
C GLU A 201 -6.76 13.81 -13.43
N GLU A 202 -7.57 13.00 -12.75
CA GLU A 202 -8.33 13.43 -11.57
C GLU A 202 -7.36 13.90 -10.47
N TRP A 203 -6.37 13.09 -10.10
CA TRP A 203 -5.38 13.44 -9.09
C TRP A 203 -4.55 14.69 -9.45
N LYS A 204 -4.13 14.84 -10.71
CA LYS A 204 -3.45 16.07 -11.15
C LYS A 204 -4.33 17.32 -11.04
N THR A 205 -5.63 17.17 -11.20
CA THR A 205 -6.55 18.30 -11.08
C THR A 205 -6.67 18.73 -9.62
N GLU A 206 -6.73 17.79 -8.69
CA GLU A 206 -6.73 18.04 -7.26
C GLU A 206 -5.41 18.71 -6.82
N ASP A 207 -4.27 18.17 -7.23
CA ASP A 207 -2.94 18.74 -6.97
C ASP A 207 -2.82 20.18 -7.44
N LYS A 208 -3.37 20.51 -8.61
CA LYS A 208 -3.30 21.84 -9.16
C LYS A 208 -4.09 22.86 -8.34
N ALA A 209 -5.22 22.45 -7.77
CA ALA A 209 -6.01 23.31 -6.90
C ALA A 209 -5.24 23.63 -5.59
N ASP A 210 -4.61 22.62 -5.01
CA ASP A 210 -3.75 22.77 -3.84
C ASP A 210 -2.52 23.64 -4.15
N GLU A 211 -1.89 23.41 -5.30
CA GLU A 211 -0.75 24.22 -5.77
C GLU A 211 -1.10 25.72 -5.93
N ASP A 212 -2.26 26.02 -6.50
CA ASP A 212 -2.74 27.39 -6.68
C ASP A 212 -2.96 28.10 -5.32
N PHE A 213 -3.52 27.40 -4.36
CA PHE A 213 -3.68 27.89 -3.00
C PHE A 213 -2.33 28.14 -2.32
N LEU A 214 -1.43 27.18 -2.34
CA LEU A 214 -0.11 27.27 -1.71
C LEU A 214 0.73 28.39 -2.31
N LYS A 215 0.71 28.57 -3.65
CA LYS A 215 1.37 29.69 -4.32
C LYS A 215 0.80 31.04 -3.89
N PHE A 216 -0.52 31.13 -3.75
CA PHE A 216 -1.16 32.37 -3.30
C PHE A 216 -0.73 32.74 -1.88
N VAL A 217 -0.86 31.82 -0.92
CA VAL A 217 -0.53 32.11 0.48
C VAL A 217 0.97 32.41 0.68
N GLU A 218 1.84 31.76 -0.08
CA GLU A 218 3.27 32.04 -0.09
C GLU A 218 3.58 33.44 -0.67
N ALA A 219 2.96 33.79 -1.79
CA ALA A 219 3.12 35.11 -2.43
C ALA A 219 2.63 36.26 -1.54
N GLU A 220 1.58 36.02 -0.74
CA GLU A 220 1.05 36.97 0.24
C GLU A 220 1.94 37.06 1.50
N GLY A 221 2.98 36.22 1.63
CA GLY A 221 3.94 36.26 2.73
C GLY A 221 3.50 35.56 4.01
N ALA A 222 2.63 34.55 3.91
CA ALA A 222 2.33 33.66 5.03
C ALA A 222 3.59 32.89 5.49
N LEU A 223 3.67 32.61 6.79
CA LEU A 223 4.81 31.90 7.39
C LEU A 223 4.70 30.39 7.30
N ALA A 224 3.49 29.87 7.42
CA ALA A 224 3.17 28.45 7.41
C ALA A 224 1.67 28.23 7.21
N VAL A 225 1.32 26.99 6.84
CA VAL A 225 -0.05 26.47 6.87
C VAL A 225 -0.16 25.39 7.95
N LEU A 226 -1.22 25.45 8.74
CA LEU A 226 -1.63 24.40 9.69
C LEU A 226 -2.97 23.85 9.23
N THR A 227 -3.07 22.53 9.09
CA THR A 227 -4.31 21.84 8.75
C THR A 227 -4.60 20.72 9.74
N THR A 228 -5.71 20.04 9.59
CA THR A 228 -6.04 18.84 10.36
C THR A 228 -6.91 17.91 9.53
N GLN A 229 -6.84 16.63 9.84
CA GLN A 229 -7.80 15.64 9.35
C GLN A 229 -8.65 15.17 10.53
N PRO A 230 -9.99 15.12 10.40
CA PRO A 230 -10.88 14.73 11.49
C PRO A 230 -10.84 13.22 11.69
N MET A 231 -9.81 12.71 12.36
CA MET A 231 -9.66 11.31 12.72
C MET A 231 -9.88 11.09 14.22
N TYR A 232 -9.69 9.84 14.68
CA TYR A 232 -9.94 9.46 16.07
C TYR A 232 -8.86 10.01 17.01
N LEU A 233 -9.29 10.55 18.18
CA LEU A 233 -8.51 10.74 19.39
C LEU A 233 -7.06 11.24 19.18
N GLY A 234 -6.91 12.37 18.52
CA GLY A 234 -5.59 12.99 18.37
C GLY A 234 -4.63 12.30 17.39
N VAL A 235 -5.08 11.32 16.62
CA VAL A 235 -4.27 10.68 15.59
C VAL A 235 -3.95 11.70 14.50
N LEU A 236 -2.67 11.78 14.13
CA LEU A 236 -2.17 12.62 13.05
C LEU A 236 -1.96 11.79 11.79
N HIS A 237 -2.40 12.31 10.65
CA HIS A 237 -2.19 11.74 9.32
C HIS A 237 -1.32 12.68 8.49
N PRO A 238 -0.01 12.71 8.70
CA PRO A 238 0.90 13.61 8.01
C PRO A 238 1.33 13.05 6.65
N GLN A 239 0.39 12.90 5.76
CA GLN A 239 0.68 12.64 4.36
C GLN A 239 1.44 13.81 3.75
N GLY A 240 1.83 13.72 2.52
CA GLY A 240 2.40 14.81 1.77
C GLY A 240 1.48 15.27 0.66
N THR A 241 1.98 16.22 -0.06
CA THR A 241 1.48 16.60 -1.37
C THR A 241 2.23 15.77 -2.42
N TYR A 242 1.67 15.64 -3.60
CA TYR A 242 2.28 14.89 -4.73
C TYR A 242 3.45 15.63 -5.41
N TYR A 243 4.08 16.59 -4.71
CA TYR A 243 5.18 17.44 -5.25
C TYR A 243 6.54 16.73 -5.16
N TYR A 244 6.65 15.55 -5.69
CA TYR A 244 7.84 14.70 -5.60
C TYR A 244 8.85 14.88 -6.74
N ARG A 245 8.48 15.60 -7.84
CA ARG A 245 9.40 15.85 -8.94
C ARG A 245 10.25 17.09 -8.67
N ASP A 246 11.46 17.11 -9.21
CA ASP A 246 12.36 18.27 -9.06
C ASP A 246 11.78 19.58 -9.61
N THR A 247 10.86 19.48 -10.57
CA THR A 247 10.16 20.62 -11.18
C THR A 247 8.93 21.07 -10.42
N ASP A 248 8.46 20.28 -9.46
CA ASP A 248 7.24 20.56 -8.73
C ASP A 248 7.45 21.65 -7.69
N LEU A 249 6.34 22.23 -7.22
CA LEU A 249 6.33 23.19 -6.13
C LEU A 249 7.04 22.60 -4.90
N LYS A 250 7.75 23.43 -4.16
CA LYS A 250 8.18 23.14 -2.79
C LYS A 250 7.28 23.95 -1.87
N PRO A 251 6.26 23.32 -1.23
CA PRO A 251 5.32 24.05 -0.41
C PRO A 251 6.02 24.80 0.74
N LEU A 252 5.48 25.97 1.15
CA LEU A 252 5.89 26.62 2.40
C LEU A 252 5.70 25.65 3.58
N PRO A 253 6.27 25.92 4.77
CA PRO A 253 6.09 25.05 5.93
C PRO A 253 4.63 24.69 6.14
N TYR A 254 4.29 23.41 6.03
CA TYR A 254 2.93 22.91 6.06
C TYR A 254 2.84 21.76 7.06
N PHE A 255 1.91 21.87 8.03
CA PHE A 255 1.76 20.90 9.12
C PHE A 255 0.34 20.39 9.22
N THR A 256 0.19 19.12 9.49
CA THR A 256 -1.02 18.62 10.13
C THR A 256 -0.88 18.77 11.65
N ILE A 257 -1.94 19.17 12.31
CA ILE A 257 -1.99 19.30 13.78
C ILE A 257 -3.16 18.50 14.34
N MET A 258 -3.03 18.10 15.59
CA MET A 258 -4.06 17.33 16.30
C MET A 258 -5.43 18.03 16.21
N PRO A 259 -6.52 17.33 15.89
CA PRO A 259 -7.85 17.91 15.72
C PRO A 259 -8.31 18.76 16.90
N GLU A 260 -8.00 18.33 18.12
CA GLU A 260 -8.35 19.07 19.35
C GLU A 260 -7.59 20.39 19.46
N HIS A 261 -6.32 20.41 19.04
CA HIS A 261 -5.53 21.65 18.99
C HIS A 261 -6.03 22.57 17.87
N PHE A 262 -6.32 22.03 16.70
CA PHE A 262 -6.91 22.77 15.59
C PHE A 262 -8.22 23.43 15.99
N GLY A 263 -9.16 22.68 16.55
CA GLY A 263 -10.46 23.19 16.99
C GLY A 263 -10.33 24.32 18.03
N ARG A 264 -9.36 24.21 18.96
CA ARG A 264 -9.05 25.27 19.90
C ARG A 264 -8.57 26.55 19.19
N LEU A 265 -7.59 26.44 18.29
CA LEU A 265 -7.07 27.57 17.52
C LEU A 265 -8.19 28.23 16.68
N TYR A 266 -8.99 27.40 15.98
CA TYR A 266 -10.11 27.85 15.17
C TYR A 266 -11.14 28.67 16.00
N ARG A 267 -11.59 28.15 17.14
CA ARG A 267 -12.53 28.89 18.03
C ARG A 267 -11.94 30.20 18.53
N MET A 268 -10.64 30.26 18.82
CA MET A 268 -9.98 31.50 19.25
C MET A 268 -10.00 32.57 18.16
N THR A 269 -9.83 32.20 16.87
CA THR A 269 -9.98 33.16 15.76
C THR A 269 -11.41 33.70 15.67
N LYS A 270 -12.41 32.84 15.89
CA LYS A 270 -13.84 33.24 15.89
C LYS A 270 -14.23 34.14 17.07
N LEU A 271 -13.50 34.02 18.18
CA LEU A 271 -13.67 34.90 19.36
C LEU A 271 -12.89 36.23 19.26
N ASN A 272 -12.33 36.55 18.08
CA ASN A 272 -11.49 37.73 17.87
C ASN A 272 -10.29 37.81 18.84
N THR A 273 -9.76 36.66 19.23
CA THR A 273 -8.58 36.53 20.09
C THR A 273 -7.59 35.57 19.40
N PRO A 274 -7.10 35.90 18.19
CA PRO A 274 -6.24 34.99 17.42
C PRO A 274 -4.96 34.67 18.19
N PRO A 275 -4.59 33.39 18.30
CA PRO A 275 -3.37 33.01 19.01
C PRO A 275 -2.13 33.32 18.16
N THR A 276 -0.98 33.47 18.84
CA THR A 276 0.32 33.52 18.17
C THR A 276 0.96 32.14 18.21
N ILE A 277 1.34 31.61 17.04
CA ILE A 277 2.07 30.37 16.89
C ILE A 277 3.55 30.67 16.63
N ARG A 278 4.42 29.99 17.36
CA ARG A 278 5.85 29.95 17.10
C ARG A 278 6.18 28.56 16.53
N LEU A 279 6.93 28.52 15.43
CA LEU A 279 7.29 27.27 14.78
C LEU A 279 8.71 27.33 14.21
N ASN A 280 9.31 26.15 14.10
CA ASN A 280 10.58 25.92 13.44
C ASN A 280 10.48 24.58 12.70
N LEU A 281 10.88 24.55 11.44
CA LEU A 281 10.97 23.36 10.61
C LEU A 281 12.30 23.36 9.89
N GLN A 282 13.02 22.27 9.97
CA GLN A 282 14.24 22.04 9.21
C GLN A 282 14.08 20.77 8.37
N THR A 283 14.10 20.94 7.06
CA THR A 283 14.02 19.87 6.07
C THR A 283 15.17 19.97 5.08
N GLU A 284 15.45 18.88 4.41
CA GLU A 284 16.44 18.80 3.35
C GLU A 284 15.81 18.20 2.10
N PHE A 285 15.96 18.88 0.96
CA PHE A 285 15.67 18.36 -0.36
C PHE A 285 16.98 17.95 -1.05
N TYR A 286 16.93 16.85 -1.77
CA TYR A 286 18.07 16.37 -2.56
C TYR A 286 17.59 15.63 -3.81
N SER A 287 18.47 15.51 -4.81
CA SER A 287 18.20 14.76 -6.03
C SER A 287 19.18 13.59 -6.10
N GLU A 288 18.68 12.41 -5.81
CA GLU A 288 19.43 11.15 -5.84
C GLU A 288 18.54 10.11 -6.57
N PRO A 289 18.52 10.10 -7.92
CA PRO A 289 17.63 9.24 -8.70
C PRO A 289 17.77 7.75 -8.40
N GLU A 290 18.96 7.33 -7.96
CA GLU A 290 19.24 5.95 -7.53
C GLU A 290 18.41 5.48 -6.34
N ASN A 291 17.78 6.39 -5.60
CA ASN A 291 16.90 6.04 -4.48
C ASN A 291 15.51 5.59 -4.96
N ASN A 292 15.13 5.90 -6.20
CA ASN A 292 13.80 5.65 -6.74
C ASN A 292 13.73 4.28 -7.43
N VAL A 293 13.68 3.20 -6.65
CA VAL A 293 13.79 1.83 -7.16
C VAL A 293 12.68 0.91 -6.68
N ASN A 294 12.16 0.10 -7.59
CA ASN A 294 11.47 -1.14 -7.24
C ASN A 294 12.50 -2.22 -6.89
N ILE A 295 12.12 -3.17 -6.04
CA ILE A 295 12.94 -4.34 -5.74
C ILE A 295 12.28 -5.55 -6.41
N ILE A 296 12.96 -6.16 -7.37
CA ILE A 296 12.45 -7.30 -8.14
C ILE A 296 13.24 -8.54 -7.80
N GLY A 297 12.57 -9.69 -7.70
CA GLY A 297 13.22 -10.98 -7.51
C GLY A 297 12.35 -12.12 -8.07
N GLU A 298 12.88 -13.34 -8.12
CA GLU A 298 12.11 -14.47 -8.63
C GLU A 298 12.58 -15.83 -8.08
N ILE A 299 11.69 -16.83 -8.21
CA ILE A 299 12.05 -18.24 -8.21
C ILE A 299 11.81 -18.74 -9.64
N SER A 300 12.89 -19.12 -10.34
CA SER A 300 12.80 -19.49 -11.74
C SER A 300 11.99 -20.78 -11.95
N GLY A 301 11.11 -20.77 -12.95
CA GLY A 301 10.31 -21.93 -13.35
C GLY A 301 11.16 -23.04 -13.97
N THR A 302 10.74 -24.28 -13.77
CA THR A 302 11.50 -25.47 -14.19
C THR A 302 10.84 -26.25 -15.32
N ASP A 303 9.55 -26.08 -15.57
CA ASP A 303 8.83 -26.77 -16.62
C ASP A 303 9.22 -26.25 -18.02
N ALA A 304 9.46 -27.15 -18.95
CA ALA A 304 9.94 -26.76 -20.28
C ALA A 304 8.95 -25.91 -21.09
N LYS A 305 7.64 -26.02 -20.80
CA LYS A 305 6.57 -25.27 -21.50
C LYS A 305 6.11 -24.06 -20.71
N LEU A 306 6.02 -24.18 -19.38
CA LEU A 306 5.40 -23.19 -18.52
C LEU A 306 6.39 -22.19 -17.90
N LYS A 307 7.70 -22.45 -17.91
CA LYS A 307 8.71 -21.57 -17.28
C LYS A 307 8.76 -20.14 -17.84
N SER A 308 8.21 -19.93 -19.05
CA SER A 308 8.09 -18.59 -19.64
C SER A 308 6.85 -17.81 -19.17
N GLU A 309 5.92 -18.49 -18.50
CA GLU A 309 4.80 -17.86 -17.81
C GLU A 309 5.22 -17.48 -16.40
N SER A 310 4.56 -16.51 -15.82
CA SER A 310 4.87 -16.05 -14.45
C SER A 310 3.62 -15.85 -13.60
N ILE A 311 3.75 -16.15 -12.30
CA ILE A 311 2.88 -15.65 -11.24
C ILE A 311 3.62 -14.47 -10.63
N LEU A 312 2.99 -13.29 -10.60
CA LEU A 312 3.57 -12.07 -10.06
C LEU A 312 2.92 -11.72 -8.73
N LEU A 313 3.73 -11.37 -7.75
CA LEU A 313 3.32 -10.93 -6.43
C LEU A 313 3.75 -9.48 -6.25
N GLY A 314 2.97 -8.68 -5.53
CA GLY A 314 3.35 -7.31 -5.24
C GLY A 314 2.79 -6.76 -3.93
N ALA A 315 3.55 -5.84 -3.36
CA ALA A 315 3.18 -4.94 -2.28
C ALA A 315 4.04 -3.69 -2.40
N HIS A 316 3.56 -2.53 -2.00
CA HIS A 316 4.42 -1.37 -2.01
C HIS A 316 5.40 -1.37 -0.83
N PHE A 317 6.61 -0.89 -1.09
CA PHE A 317 7.70 -0.90 -0.13
C PHE A 317 7.89 0.47 0.53
N ASP A 318 7.46 1.54 -0.12
CA ASP A 318 7.43 2.85 0.48
C ASP A 318 6.40 2.95 1.62
N SER A 319 6.49 4.02 2.37
CA SER A 319 5.54 4.39 3.42
C SER A 319 5.61 5.89 3.64
N TRP A 320 4.62 6.46 4.32
CA TRP A 320 4.72 7.83 4.79
C TRP A 320 5.82 7.99 5.85
N HIS A 321 6.25 9.24 6.06
CA HIS A 321 7.46 9.60 6.82
C HIS A 321 7.25 9.77 8.33
N SER A 322 6.05 9.57 8.83
CA SER A 322 5.71 9.88 10.23
C SER A 322 5.65 8.68 11.15
N GLY A 323 5.31 7.51 10.61
CA GLY A 323 5.35 6.22 11.29
C GLY A 323 6.50 5.36 10.77
N ALA A 324 6.55 4.11 11.21
CA ALA A 324 7.53 3.13 10.72
C ALA A 324 7.05 2.39 9.45
N GLY A 325 5.80 2.61 9.01
CA GLY A 325 5.21 1.91 7.87
C GLY A 325 5.09 0.40 8.12
N ALA A 326 4.63 0.02 9.31
CA ALA A 326 4.54 -1.38 9.70
C ALA A 326 3.32 -2.06 9.07
N THR A 327 2.15 -1.42 9.19
CA THR A 327 0.88 -1.94 8.63
C THR A 327 0.65 -1.48 7.20
N ASP A 328 1.31 -0.38 6.80
CA ASP A 328 1.23 0.30 5.52
C ASP A 328 2.63 0.59 4.95
N ASN A 329 3.29 -0.32 4.21
CA ASN A 329 2.85 -1.66 3.85
C ASN A 329 3.97 -2.69 4.13
N GLY A 330 4.80 -2.45 5.17
CA GLY A 330 5.94 -3.29 5.53
C GLY A 330 5.56 -4.75 5.80
N VAL A 331 4.44 -4.95 6.53
CA VAL A 331 3.94 -6.29 6.88
C VAL A 331 3.66 -7.14 5.65
N ASN A 332 3.08 -6.55 4.60
CA ASN A 332 2.74 -7.28 3.39
C ASN A 332 3.97 -7.53 2.50
N CYS A 333 4.94 -6.61 2.45
CA CYS A 333 6.24 -6.86 1.82
C CYS A 333 6.93 -8.08 2.45
N VAL A 334 6.97 -8.14 3.77
CA VAL A 334 7.56 -9.26 4.51
C VAL A 334 6.74 -10.55 4.30
N THR A 335 5.40 -10.46 4.27
CA THR A 335 4.53 -11.61 3.98
C THR A 335 4.87 -12.25 2.62
N LEU A 336 5.11 -11.44 1.59
CA LEU A 336 5.48 -11.93 0.25
C LEU A 336 6.84 -12.64 0.28
N VAL A 337 7.84 -12.04 0.91
CA VAL A 337 9.19 -12.63 1.00
C VAL A 337 9.14 -13.93 1.79
N GLU A 338 8.44 -13.95 2.93
CA GLU A 338 8.28 -15.15 3.77
C GLU A 338 7.55 -16.28 3.02
N ALA A 339 6.49 -15.97 2.26
CA ALA A 339 5.80 -16.98 1.46
C ALA A 339 6.76 -17.65 0.44
N LEU A 340 7.64 -16.88 -0.18
CA LEU A 340 8.65 -17.43 -1.09
C LEU A 340 9.76 -18.18 -0.35
N ARG A 341 10.19 -17.70 0.84
CA ARG A 341 11.12 -18.42 1.72
C ARG A 341 10.55 -19.79 2.10
N ILE A 342 9.26 -19.86 2.47
CA ILE A 342 8.58 -21.13 2.79
C ILE A 342 8.67 -22.11 1.61
N LEU A 343 8.35 -21.67 0.39
CA LEU A 343 8.43 -22.51 -0.81
C LEU A 343 9.85 -22.98 -1.07
N LYS A 344 10.85 -22.14 -0.88
CA LYS A 344 12.27 -22.51 -0.99
C LYS A 344 12.70 -23.49 0.08
N ALA A 345 12.27 -23.31 1.33
CA ALA A 345 12.63 -24.16 2.46
C ALA A 345 12.12 -25.60 2.32
N ILE A 346 10.97 -25.80 1.66
CA ILE A 346 10.43 -27.13 1.32
C ILE A 346 10.96 -27.68 -0.01
N ASP A 347 11.98 -27.04 -0.60
CA ASP A 347 12.59 -27.38 -1.88
C ASP A 347 11.61 -27.44 -3.07
N TYR A 348 10.53 -26.62 -3.02
CA TYR A 348 9.57 -26.55 -4.12
C TYR A 348 10.24 -26.06 -5.41
N LYS A 349 9.98 -26.79 -6.50
CA LYS A 349 10.46 -26.46 -7.85
C LYS A 349 9.26 -26.02 -8.68
N PRO A 350 9.01 -24.71 -8.82
CA PRO A 350 7.84 -24.23 -9.53
C PRO A 350 7.91 -24.57 -11.03
N LYS A 351 6.74 -24.78 -11.64
CA LYS A 351 6.60 -24.97 -13.09
C LYS A 351 6.75 -23.65 -13.82
N ARG A 352 6.03 -22.61 -13.35
CA ARG A 352 6.10 -21.23 -13.82
C ARG A 352 7.12 -20.46 -13.01
N THR A 353 7.65 -19.38 -13.57
CA THR A 353 8.45 -18.45 -12.79
C THR A 353 7.57 -17.71 -11.79
N ILE A 354 7.98 -17.67 -10.52
CA ILE A 354 7.30 -16.89 -9.49
C ILE A 354 8.09 -15.60 -9.30
N LYS A 355 7.49 -14.46 -9.60
CA LYS A 355 8.12 -13.14 -9.50
C LYS A 355 7.55 -12.38 -8.30
N ILE A 356 8.39 -11.57 -7.68
CA ILE A 356 8.00 -10.61 -6.66
C ILE A 356 8.47 -9.22 -7.08
N GLY A 357 7.59 -8.22 -6.94
CA GLY A 357 7.89 -6.81 -7.05
C GLY A 357 7.50 -6.10 -5.76
N LEU A 358 8.49 -5.50 -5.08
CA LEU A 358 8.23 -4.58 -3.99
C LEU A 358 8.31 -3.18 -4.58
N TRP A 359 7.14 -2.55 -4.71
CA TRP A 359 6.97 -1.31 -5.47
C TRP A 359 7.35 -0.10 -4.63
N GLY A 360 7.95 0.90 -5.25
CA GLY A 360 8.21 2.19 -4.61
C GLY A 360 7.29 3.27 -5.18
N GLY A 361 6.95 4.25 -4.35
CA GLY A 361 6.12 5.38 -4.76
C GLY A 361 4.67 5.02 -5.07
N GLU A 362 4.13 4.02 -4.41
CA GLU A 362 2.71 3.72 -4.45
C GLU A 362 1.91 4.89 -3.91
N GLU A 363 2.33 5.39 -2.75
CA GLU A 363 1.78 6.54 -2.03
C GLU A 363 1.81 7.87 -2.82
N GLN A 364 2.53 7.89 -3.94
CA GLN A 364 2.62 8.99 -4.89
C GLN A 364 2.06 8.60 -6.26
N ALA A 365 0.88 7.97 -6.26
CA ALA A 365 0.14 7.58 -7.45
C ALA A 365 0.78 6.42 -8.26
N PHE A 366 1.10 5.33 -7.58
CA PHE A 366 1.54 4.05 -8.18
C PHE A 366 2.78 4.16 -9.08
N LEU A 367 3.75 5.00 -8.71
CA LEU A 367 4.91 5.29 -9.55
C LEU A 367 5.66 4.02 -9.95
N GLY A 368 5.95 3.16 -8.97
CA GLY A 368 6.77 1.97 -9.16
C GLY A 368 6.09 0.91 -10.01
N SER A 369 4.87 0.50 -9.68
CA SER A 369 4.13 -0.50 -10.45
C SER A 369 3.82 -0.01 -11.86
N THR A 370 3.48 1.28 -12.02
CA THR A 370 3.22 1.89 -13.33
C THR A 370 4.49 1.92 -14.19
N ALA A 371 5.64 2.29 -13.62
CA ALA A 371 6.90 2.29 -14.35
C ALA A 371 7.31 0.88 -14.77
N TYR A 372 7.17 -0.11 -13.87
CA TYR A 372 7.38 -1.51 -14.18
C TYR A 372 6.48 -1.97 -15.33
N ALA A 373 5.18 -1.70 -15.23
CA ALA A 373 4.22 -2.12 -16.23
C ALA A 373 4.49 -1.47 -17.60
N LYS A 374 4.80 -0.18 -17.64
CA LYS A 374 5.21 0.52 -18.89
C LYS A 374 6.45 -0.09 -19.51
N LYS A 375 7.47 -0.38 -18.71
CA LYS A 375 8.73 -0.96 -19.17
C LYS A 375 8.54 -2.35 -19.78
N HIS A 376 7.70 -3.18 -19.14
CA HIS A 376 7.57 -4.59 -19.52
C HIS A 376 6.39 -4.86 -20.47
N PHE A 377 5.30 -4.08 -20.38
CA PHE A 377 4.06 -4.34 -21.11
C PHE A 377 3.68 -3.27 -22.14
N GLY A 378 4.39 -2.13 -22.16
CA GLY A 378 4.19 -1.01 -23.08
C GLY A 378 3.49 0.18 -22.42
N ASP A 379 3.42 1.32 -23.12
CA ASP A 379 2.85 2.57 -22.61
C ASP A 379 1.33 2.45 -22.36
N LEU A 380 0.81 3.29 -21.44
CA LEU A 380 -0.60 3.29 -21.05
C LEU A 380 -1.57 3.64 -22.19
N ASP A 381 -1.12 4.41 -23.17
CA ASP A 381 -1.90 4.82 -24.35
C ASP A 381 -1.87 3.81 -25.50
N LYS A 382 -1.18 2.67 -25.31
CA LYS A 382 -0.98 1.63 -26.30
C LYS A 382 -1.56 0.30 -25.85
N LYS A 383 -1.92 -0.52 -26.85
CA LYS A 383 -2.30 -1.91 -26.55
C LYS A 383 -1.12 -2.65 -25.90
N PRO A 384 -1.37 -3.37 -24.78
CA PRO A 384 -0.34 -4.17 -24.14
C PRO A 384 0.36 -5.12 -25.10
N ASN A 385 1.67 -5.28 -24.95
CA ASN A 385 2.47 -6.22 -25.74
C ASN A 385 2.22 -7.68 -25.30
N SER A 386 2.88 -8.64 -25.95
CA SER A 386 2.70 -10.08 -25.67
C SER A 386 3.21 -10.51 -24.30
N GLU A 387 4.10 -9.73 -23.65
CA GLU A 387 4.66 -10.10 -22.34
C GLU A 387 3.60 -10.06 -21.24
N SER A 388 2.62 -9.13 -21.33
CA SER A 388 1.50 -9.10 -20.39
C SER A 388 0.71 -10.41 -20.36
N LYS A 389 0.65 -11.12 -21.51
CA LYS A 389 -0.04 -12.41 -21.63
C LYS A 389 0.69 -13.55 -20.91
N LYS A 390 1.98 -13.40 -20.61
CA LYS A 390 2.76 -14.40 -19.88
C LYS A 390 2.53 -14.32 -18.36
N ILE A 391 1.96 -13.23 -17.87
CA ILE A 391 1.58 -13.14 -16.45
C ILE A 391 0.25 -13.87 -16.26
N THR A 392 0.26 -14.96 -15.53
CA THR A 392 -0.91 -15.81 -15.29
C THR A 392 -1.82 -15.28 -14.20
N ALA A 393 -1.27 -14.55 -13.23
CA ALA A 393 -1.96 -13.80 -12.20
C ALA A 393 -1.02 -12.78 -11.55
N TYR A 394 -1.58 -11.70 -11.03
CA TYR A 394 -0.95 -10.78 -10.10
C TYR A 394 -1.69 -10.81 -8.77
N PHE A 395 -0.97 -10.97 -7.68
CA PHE A 395 -1.51 -10.93 -6.32
C PHE A 395 -0.91 -9.76 -5.57
N ASN A 396 -1.77 -8.88 -5.10
CA ASN A 396 -1.43 -7.72 -4.29
C ASN A 396 -1.82 -7.95 -2.83
N LEU A 397 -1.00 -7.46 -1.91
CA LEU A 397 -1.37 -7.35 -0.51
C LEU A 397 -1.15 -5.90 -0.06
N ASP A 398 -2.26 -5.23 0.27
CA ASP A 398 -2.27 -3.84 0.67
C ASP A 398 -3.62 -3.45 1.29
N ASN A 399 -4.04 -4.19 2.32
CA ASN A 399 -5.24 -3.92 3.11
C ASN A 399 -4.93 -4.02 4.62
N GLY A 400 -3.76 -3.49 5.03
CA GLY A 400 -3.33 -3.52 6.42
C GLY A 400 -2.73 -4.85 6.88
N ALA A 401 -2.67 -5.06 8.20
CA ALA A 401 -1.92 -6.13 8.84
C ALA A 401 -2.77 -7.35 9.26
N GLY A 402 -4.07 -7.36 8.98
CA GLY A 402 -4.96 -8.40 9.46
C GLY A 402 -4.89 -9.71 8.69
N ALA A 403 -5.54 -10.74 9.22
CA ALA A 403 -5.58 -12.06 8.61
C ALA A 403 -6.28 -12.03 7.25
N VAL A 404 -5.72 -12.73 6.27
CA VAL A 404 -6.37 -12.98 4.98
C VAL A 404 -7.61 -13.85 5.18
N ARG A 405 -8.77 -13.34 4.77
CA ARG A 405 -10.08 -13.97 4.88
C ARG A 405 -10.61 -14.46 3.53
N GLY A 406 -10.03 -14.02 2.42
CA GLY A 406 -10.47 -14.37 1.09
C GLY A 406 -9.87 -13.46 0.02
N VAL A 407 -10.61 -13.27 -1.08
CA VAL A 407 -10.13 -12.52 -2.25
C VAL A 407 -11.24 -11.68 -2.89
N TYR A 408 -10.86 -10.48 -3.36
CA TYR A 408 -11.65 -9.67 -4.28
C TYR A 408 -11.37 -10.13 -5.70
N LEU A 409 -12.42 -10.50 -6.45
CA LEU A 409 -12.28 -10.95 -7.83
C LEU A 409 -12.03 -9.80 -8.81
N GLN A 410 -12.13 -8.57 -8.37
CA GLN A 410 -11.95 -7.39 -9.21
C GLN A 410 -12.82 -7.45 -10.47
N ASN A 411 -14.10 -7.79 -10.29
CA ASN A 411 -15.09 -8.00 -11.37
C ASN A 411 -14.71 -9.12 -12.38
N ASN A 412 -13.84 -10.06 -12.00
CA ASN A 412 -13.46 -11.22 -12.81
C ASN A 412 -14.14 -12.50 -12.32
N GLU A 413 -15.43 -12.68 -12.61
CA GLU A 413 -16.20 -13.86 -12.16
C GLU A 413 -15.63 -15.19 -12.69
N LEU A 414 -14.90 -15.16 -13.81
CA LEU A 414 -14.26 -16.37 -14.37
C LEU A 414 -13.19 -16.95 -13.46
N ALA A 415 -12.65 -16.14 -12.53
CA ALA A 415 -11.65 -16.57 -11.54
C ALA A 415 -12.25 -17.35 -10.36
N ARG A 416 -13.56 -17.20 -10.06
CA ARG A 416 -14.23 -17.81 -8.89
C ARG A 416 -14.01 -19.32 -8.77
N PRO A 417 -14.15 -20.15 -9.83
CA PRO A 417 -13.92 -21.59 -9.72
C PRO A 417 -12.47 -21.93 -9.38
N VAL A 418 -11.52 -21.09 -9.79
CA VAL A 418 -10.08 -21.26 -9.50
C VAL A 418 -9.84 -21.02 -8.01
N PHE A 419 -10.31 -19.91 -7.48
CA PHE A 419 -10.14 -19.58 -6.06
C PHE A 419 -10.87 -20.55 -5.13
N LYS A 420 -12.05 -21.07 -5.51
CA LYS A 420 -12.71 -22.14 -4.74
C LYS A 420 -11.79 -23.35 -4.56
N LYS A 421 -11.11 -23.80 -5.64
CA LYS A 421 -10.17 -24.92 -5.55
C LYS A 421 -8.94 -24.59 -4.72
N ILE A 422 -8.46 -23.34 -4.75
CA ILE A 422 -7.30 -22.90 -3.96
C ILE A 422 -7.65 -22.88 -2.47
N PHE A 423 -8.80 -22.33 -2.08
CA PHE A 423 -9.16 -22.12 -0.67
C PHE A 423 -9.76 -23.34 0.02
N GLU A 424 -10.36 -24.29 -0.71
CA GLU A 424 -10.97 -25.48 -0.11
C GLU A 424 -9.99 -26.25 0.80
N PRO A 425 -8.73 -26.57 0.42
CA PRO A 425 -7.81 -27.31 1.29
C PRO A 425 -7.34 -26.54 2.51
N ILE A 426 -7.41 -25.21 2.50
CA ILE A 426 -6.97 -24.34 3.59
C ILE A 426 -8.13 -23.71 4.39
N SER A 427 -9.34 -24.26 4.27
CA SER A 427 -10.54 -23.77 4.98
C SER A 427 -10.41 -23.77 6.51
N CYS A 428 -9.45 -24.51 7.06
CA CYS A 428 -9.15 -24.51 8.49
C CYS A 428 -8.30 -23.32 8.97
N ILE A 429 -7.70 -22.53 8.03
CA ILE A 429 -6.85 -21.37 8.35
C ILE A 429 -7.35 -20.05 7.74
N SER A 430 -8.19 -20.12 6.70
CA SER A 430 -8.84 -18.95 6.10
C SER A 430 -10.30 -19.27 5.83
N SER A 431 -11.19 -18.27 5.96
CA SER A 431 -12.61 -18.40 5.56
C SER A 431 -12.77 -18.71 4.08
N GLY A 432 -11.81 -18.26 3.26
CA GLY A 432 -11.82 -18.44 1.82
C GLY A 432 -12.96 -17.70 1.12
N ALA A 433 -13.40 -16.57 1.66
CA ALA A 433 -14.47 -15.75 1.09
C ALA A 433 -14.08 -15.25 -0.30
N ILE A 434 -15.01 -15.31 -1.26
CA ILE A 434 -14.77 -14.92 -2.65
C ILE A 434 -15.85 -13.93 -3.07
N THR A 435 -15.50 -12.66 -3.16
CA THR A 435 -16.43 -11.61 -3.60
C THR A 435 -16.14 -11.14 -5.01
N ILE A 436 -17.20 -10.79 -5.78
CA ILE A 436 -17.07 -10.18 -7.09
C ILE A 436 -16.58 -8.73 -7.02
N GLU A 437 -16.64 -8.11 -5.84
CA GLU A 437 -16.31 -6.71 -5.62
C GLU A 437 -14.92 -6.32 -6.12
N ASN A 438 -14.79 -5.04 -6.40
CA ASN A 438 -13.52 -4.36 -6.57
C ASN A 438 -13.07 -3.77 -5.22
N THR A 439 -11.78 -3.73 -5.01
CA THR A 439 -11.12 -2.79 -4.11
C THR A 439 -10.28 -1.83 -4.95
N LEU A 440 -10.01 -0.64 -4.45
CA LEU A 440 -9.38 0.44 -5.22
C LEU A 440 -8.14 0.95 -4.51
N SER A 441 -7.45 1.85 -5.20
CA SER A 441 -6.38 2.69 -4.66
C SER A 441 -5.14 1.92 -4.22
N THR A 442 -4.71 0.92 -5.02
CA THR A 442 -3.41 0.26 -4.86
C THR A 442 -2.91 -0.39 -6.16
N ASP A 443 -1.69 -0.85 -6.17
CA ASP A 443 -0.90 -1.30 -7.32
C ASP A 443 -1.57 -2.34 -8.24
N HIS A 444 -2.54 -3.13 -7.74
CA HIS A 444 -3.22 -4.12 -8.59
C HIS A 444 -4.02 -3.47 -9.73
N GLU A 445 -4.47 -2.22 -9.57
CA GLU A 445 -5.17 -1.49 -10.64
C GLU A 445 -4.26 -1.26 -11.85
N THR A 446 -2.97 -1.02 -11.60
CA THR A 446 -1.98 -0.93 -12.68
C THR A 446 -1.96 -2.18 -13.54
N PHE A 447 -1.88 -3.37 -12.93
CA PHE A 447 -1.81 -4.62 -13.68
C PHE A 447 -3.15 -5.01 -14.30
N ASP A 448 -4.26 -4.71 -13.64
CA ASP A 448 -5.61 -4.92 -14.16
C ASP A 448 -5.85 -4.10 -15.44
N TYR A 449 -5.35 -2.86 -15.50
CA TYR A 449 -5.38 -2.02 -16.69
C TYR A 449 -4.72 -2.69 -17.92
N TYR A 450 -3.66 -3.49 -17.70
CA TYR A 450 -3.00 -4.28 -18.76
C TYR A 450 -3.71 -5.61 -19.06
N ASN A 451 -4.93 -5.80 -18.57
CA ASN A 451 -5.71 -7.04 -18.68
C ASN A 451 -4.96 -8.26 -18.12
N ILE A 452 -4.14 -8.07 -17.09
CA ILE A 452 -3.56 -9.13 -16.30
C ILE A 452 -4.57 -9.50 -15.21
N PRO A 453 -4.87 -10.79 -14.96
CA PRO A 453 -5.73 -11.18 -13.84
C PRO A 453 -5.12 -10.74 -12.52
N SER A 454 -5.62 -9.64 -11.97
CA SER A 454 -5.04 -8.96 -10.80
C SER A 454 -6.02 -9.01 -9.63
N PHE A 455 -5.51 -9.35 -8.45
CA PHE A 455 -6.34 -9.61 -7.28
C PHE A 455 -5.73 -9.01 -6.02
N GLN A 456 -6.61 -8.48 -5.18
CA GLN A 456 -6.30 -8.04 -3.83
C GLN A 456 -6.97 -9.00 -2.83
N PHE A 457 -6.29 -9.34 -1.75
CA PHE A 457 -6.87 -10.20 -0.72
C PHE A 457 -7.79 -9.41 0.22
N ILE A 458 -8.86 -10.07 0.70
CA ILE A 458 -9.66 -9.57 1.82
C ILE A 458 -8.84 -9.81 3.08
N GLN A 459 -8.46 -8.76 3.79
CA GLN A 459 -7.78 -8.82 5.09
C GLN A 459 -8.69 -8.27 6.19
N ASP A 460 -8.62 -8.81 7.40
CA ASP A 460 -9.27 -8.19 8.55
C ASP A 460 -8.70 -6.78 8.73
N GLU A 461 -9.54 -5.78 8.93
CA GLU A 461 -9.08 -4.40 8.98
C GLU A 461 -8.24 -4.09 10.22
N LEU A 462 -8.49 -4.76 11.35
CA LEU A 462 -7.91 -4.41 12.63
C LEU A 462 -8.09 -2.91 12.91
N ALA A 463 -7.01 -2.21 13.22
CA ALA A 463 -7.00 -0.77 13.42
C ALA A 463 -6.52 0.01 12.16
N TYR A 464 -6.44 -0.63 10.98
CA TYR A 464 -5.86 -0.03 9.79
C TYR A 464 -6.60 1.25 9.37
N GLY A 465 -7.88 1.15 9.01
CA GLY A 465 -8.67 2.30 8.55
C GLY A 465 -9.01 3.33 9.63
N THR A 466 -8.70 3.07 10.90
CA THR A 466 -9.05 3.95 12.01
C THR A 466 -7.86 4.61 12.70
N VAL A 467 -6.73 3.92 12.77
CA VAL A 467 -5.57 4.35 13.57
C VAL A 467 -4.29 4.41 12.76
N THR A 468 -3.94 3.37 11.98
CA THR A 468 -2.57 3.25 11.45
C THR A 468 -2.41 3.72 10.02
N HIS A 469 -3.43 3.60 9.16
CA HIS A 469 -3.36 3.98 7.75
C HIS A 469 -2.92 5.45 7.58
N HIS A 470 -1.78 5.66 6.93
CA HIS A 470 -1.16 6.97 6.70
C HIS A 470 -0.94 7.81 7.97
N SER A 471 -0.80 7.18 9.13
CA SER A 471 -0.71 7.90 10.41
C SER A 471 0.69 7.82 11.04
N TYR A 472 0.91 8.72 11.99
CA TYR A 472 2.14 8.71 12.81
C TYR A 472 2.16 7.58 13.85
N LEU A 473 1.10 6.75 13.91
CA LEU A 473 0.99 5.58 14.80
C LEU A 473 1.23 4.25 14.08
N ASP A 474 1.62 4.27 12.82
CA ASP A 474 1.90 3.02 12.08
C ASP A 474 3.22 2.38 12.51
N PHE A 475 3.14 1.57 13.57
CA PHE A 475 4.25 0.87 14.20
C PHE A 475 3.97 -0.62 14.38
N LEU A 476 5.02 -1.37 14.76
CA LEU A 476 5.01 -2.82 14.90
C LEU A 476 3.95 -3.35 15.89
N GLU A 477 3.59 -2.56 16.90
CA GLU A 477 2.60 -2.90 17.93
C GLU A 477 1.20 -3.18 17.36
N TYR A 478 0.89 -2.68 16.17
CA TYR A 478 -0.38 -2.94 15.48
C TYR A 478 -0.36 -4.16 14.57
N VAL A 479 0.74 -4.91 14.54
CA VAL A 479 0.87 -6.13 13.74
C VAL A 479 0.68 -7.37 14.61
N ASN A 480 -0.22 -8.26 14.20
CA ASN A 480 -0.44 -9.54 14.87
C ASN A 480 0.44 -10.62 14.23
N GLU A 481 1.38 -11.16 14.99
CA GLU A 481 2.33 -12.18 14.51
C GLU A 481 1.62 -13.43 13.94
N ASN A 482 0.51 -13.87 14.55
CA ASN A 482 -0.23 -15.04 14.08
C ASN A 482 -0.91 -14.77 12.72
N ASP A 483 -1.41 -13.56 12.50
CA ASP A 483 -2.01 -13.18 11.22
C ASP A 483 -0.94 -13.08 10.14
N LEU A 484 0.22 -12.49 10.44
CA LEU A 484 1.36 -12.44 9.54
C LEU A 484 1.80 -13.85 9.09
N LYS A 485 1.97 -14.78 10.03
CA LYS A 485 2.30 -16.19 9.74
C LYS A 485 1.23 -16.86 8.89
N LYS A 486 -0.05 -16.64 9.22
CA LYS A 486 -1.17 -17.19 8.44
C LYS A 486 -1.15 -16.67 7.00
N ASN A 487 -0.95 -15.37 6.82
CA ASN A 487 -0.94 -14.73 5.51
C ASN A 487 0.18 -15.32 4.63
N ALA A 488 1.37 -15.49 5.18
CA ALA A 488 2.50 -16.12 4.47
C ALA A 488 2.18 -17.58 4.06
N VAL A 489 1.57 -18.36 4.95
CA VAL A 489 1.13 -19.75 4.68
C VAL A 489 0.05 -19.79 3.59
N ILE A 490 -0.97 -18.92 3.69
CA ILE A 490 -2.06 -18.83 2.71
C ILE A 490 -1.50 -18.47 1.34
N LEU A 491 -0.59 -17.50 1.28
CA LEU A 491 0.01 -17.06 0.03
C LEU A 491 0.93 -18.12 -0.58
N ALA A 492 1.79 -18.77 0.22
CA ALA A 492 2.63 -19.87 -0.25
C ALA A 492 1.78 -21.00 -0.84
N TRP A 493 0.68 -21.36 -0.17
CA TRP A 493 -0.27 -22.33 -0.68
C TRP A 493 -0.98 -21.87 -1.96
N THR A 494 -1.41 -20.61 -2.02
CA THR A 494 -2.07 -20.04 -3.21
C THR A 494 -1.16 -20.13 -4.43
N ILE A 495 0.11 -19.76 -4.28
CA ILE A 495 1.13 -19.86 -5.33
C ILE A 495 1.32 -21.30 -5.76
N TYR A 496 1.54 -22.22 -4.79
CA TYR A 496 1.72 -23.63 -5.08
C TYR A 496 0.51 -24.22 -5.82
N ALA A 497 -0.69 -23.95 -5.34
CA ALA A 497 -1.92 -24.47 -5.94
C ALA A 497 -2.12 -23.96 -7.37
N LEU A 498 -1.93 -22.66 -7.60
CA LEU A 498 -2.07 -22.05 -8.92
C LEU A 498 -1.00 -22.56 -9.89
N ASP A 499 0.26 -22.65 -9.48
CA ASP A 499 1.36 -23.14 -10.32
C ASP A 499 1.15 -24.60 -10.77
N ASN A 500 0.45 -25.41 -9.98
CA ASN A 500 0.11 -26.78 -10.30
C ASN A 500 -1.14 -26.95 -11.15
N MET A 501 -1.87 -25.89 -11.46
CA MET A 501 -2.96 -25.92 -12.43
C MET A 501 -2.44 -25.94 -13.87
N GLU A 502 -3.16 -26.61 -14.74
CA GLU A 502 -2.82 -26.69 -16.17
C GLU A 502 -2.86 -25.32 -16.85
N HIS A 503 -3.86 -24.51 -16.48
CA HIS A 503 -4.06 -23.17 -17.00
C HIS A 503 -3.98 -22.14 -15.88
N GLY A 504 -3.53 -20.92 -16.22
CA GLY A 504 -3.59 -19.76 -15.35
C GLY A 504 -5.04 -19.30 -15.08
N ILE A 505 -5.17 -18.20 -14.34
CA ILE A 505 -6.49 -17.62 -14.09
C ILE A 505 -7.03 -16.97 -15.38
N PRO A 506 -8.33 -17.19 -15.74
CA PRO A 506 -8.93 -16.57 -16.89
C PRO A 506 -8.92 -15.04 -16.82
N ARG A 507 -8.75 -14.37 -17.96
CA ARG A 507 -8.79 -12.91 -18.05
C ARG A 507 -10.23 -12.42 -18.18
N LYS A 508 -10.49 -11.19 -17.74
CA LYS A 508 -11.82 -10.54 -17.86
C LYS A 508 -12.26 -10.40 -19.30
N HIS A 509 -11.32 -10.03 -20.17
CA HIS A 509 -11.55 -9.77 -21.59
C HIS A 509 -10.63 -10.66 -22.43
N ASN A 510 -11.17 -11.34 -23.41
CA ASN A 510 -10.44 -12.20 -24.37
C ASN A 510 -10.02 -11.42 -25.62
#